data_ad64fbe8030693e41e2fe49f61827ea4
#
_entry.id   ad64fbe8030693e41e2fe49f61827ea4
#
_cell.length_a   1.000
_cell.length_b   1.000
_cell.length_c   1.000
_cell.angle_alpha   90.00
_cell.angle_beta   90.00
_cell.angle_gamma   90.00
#
_symmetry.space_group_name_H-M   'P 1'
#
loop_
_entity.id
_entity.type
_entity.pdbx_description
1 polymer ?
#
loop_
_entity_poly.entity_id
_entity_poly.type
_entity_poly.pdbx_seq_one_letter_code
_entity_poly.pdbx_strand_id
1 'polypeptide(L)'
;MPNIEKNNTTRNYHDQVIINNELKLRELQKKLPWFCKDFFRGIEPTTSSRTRIGYGYDLIVFFNYLKENNPNVEDKEITSLPLDILDKITATDIEEYLEYLKYYVTEDGKEHINKERGIMRKLACLRTLYKYFYKKEMIKTNPASIVSMPKIHEKEIIRLDADEVGNLLDEVDTGDKL
;
A
#
# COMPACT_ATOMS: atom_id res chain seq x y z
N MET A 1 -11.24 24.67 45.06
CA MET A 1 -11.33 24.22 43.65
C MET A 1 -9.95 24.37 43.03
N PRO A 2 -9.27 23.28 42.70
CA PRO A 2 -7.98 23.41 42.06
C PRO A 2 -8.16 23.80 40.59
N ASN A 3 -7.47 24.86 40.20
CA ASN A 3 -7.33 25.36 38.83
C ASN A 3 -6.73 24.28 37.95
N ILE A 4 -7.49 23.77 36.99
CA ILE A 4 -6.95 22.93 35.91
C ILE A 4 -6.32 23.90 34.92
N GLU A 5 -5.04 24.17 35.09
CA GLU A 5 -4.22 24.78 34.06
C GLU A 5 -4.31 23.90 32.80
N LYS A 6 -4.96 24.43 31.78
CA LYS A 6 -4.92 23.88 30.42
C LYS A 6 -3.47 23.99 29.93
N ASN A 7 -2.70 22.92 30.09
CA ASN A 7 -1.43 22.76 29.42
C ASN A 7 -1.66 22.76 27.90
N ASN A 8 -1.69 23.96 27.34
CA ASN A 8 -1.69 24.20 25.91
C ASN A 8 -0.21 24.07 25.44
N THR A 9 0.36 22.86 25.58
CA THR A 9 1.64 22.52 24.98
C THR A 9 1.42 22.55 23.47
N THR A 10 1.95 23.58 22.81
CA THR A 10 2.01 23.69 21.35
C THR A 10 2.77 22.44 20.86
N ARG A 11 2.01 21.42 20.42
CA ARG A 11 2.59 20.18 19.91
C ARG A 11 3.47 20.54 18.72
N ASN A 12 4.71 20.03 18.71
CA ASN A 12 5.61 20.19 17.60
C ASN A 12 4.94 19.60 16.34
N TYR A 13 5.17 20.20 15.17
CA TYR A 13 4.69 19.72 13.87
C TYR A 13 4.97 18.21 13.67
N HIS A 14 6.12 17.75 14.12
CA HIS A 14 6.50 16.33 14.02
C HIS A 14 5.59 15.41 14.83
N ASP A 15 5.28 15.80 16.07
CA ASP A 15 4.36 15.04 16.93
C ASP A 15 2.94 14.98 16.33
N GLN A 16 2.49 16.08 15.71
CA GLN A 16 1.20 16.12 15.04
C GLN A 16 1.14 15.15 13.84
N VAL A 17 2.22 15.06 13.06
CA VAL A 17 2.33 14.11 11.94
C VAL A 17 2.28 12.66 12.44
N ILE A 18 2.98 12.33 13.52
CA ILE A 18 2.96 11.00 14.13
C ILE A 18 1.54 10.64 14.57
N ILE A 19 0.88 11.54 15.31
CA ILE A 19 -0.48 11.32 15.79
C ILE A 19 -1.45 11.10 14.62
N ASN A 20 -1.40 11.95 13.60
CA ASN A 20 -2.25 11.84 12.43
C ASN A 20 -2.05 10.51 11.69
N ASN A 21 -0.81 10.07 11.55
CA ASN A 21 -0.49 8.80 10.91
C ASN A 21 -1.03 7.60 11.71
N GLU A 22 -0.91 7.63 13.04
CA GLU A 22 -1.43 6.57 13.91
C GLU A 22 -2.98 6.53 13.88
N LEU A 23 -3.63 7.70 13.92
CA LEU A 23 -5.09 7.78 13.79
C LEU A 23 -5.54 7.23 12.42
N LYS A 24 -4.84 7.61 11.35
CA LYS A 24 -5.13 7.11 10.00
C LYS A 24 -5.00 5.60 9.90
N LEU A 25 -3.92 5.05 10.45
CA LEU A 25 -3.70 3.60 10.45
C LEU A 25 -4.82 2.87 11.21
N ARG A 26 -5.24 3.39 12.37
CA ARG A 26 -6.36 2.82 13.14
C ARG A 26 -7.67 2.83 12.36
N GLU A 27 -7.96 3.88 11.59
CA GLU A 27 -9.15 3.95 10.73
C GLU A 27 -9.09 2.89 9.61
N LEU A 28 -7.94 2.69 8.99
CA LEU A 28 -7.75 1.65 7.97
C LEU A 28 -7.93 0.24 8.56
N GLN A 29 -7.39 -0.01 9.77
CA GLN A 29 -7.52 -1.30 10.44
C GLN A 29 -8.96 -1.69 10.77
N LYS A 30 -9.88 -0.73 10.93
CA LYS A 30 -11.32 -1.00 11.15
C LYS A 30 -11.99 -1.65 9.93
N LYS A 31 -11.42 -1.48 8.75
CA LYS A 31 -11.92 -2.01 7.47
C LYS A 31 -11.26 -3.34 7.07
N LEU A 32 -10.31 -3.81 7.84
CA LEU A 32 -9.50 -4.99 7.56
C LEU A 32 -9.87 -6.16 8.49
N PRO A 33 -9.55 -7.41 8.11
CA PRO A 33 -9.68 -8.55 8.99
C PRO A 33 -8.97 -8.31 10.33
N TRP A 34 -9.55 -8.83 11.39
CA TRP A 34 -9.06 -8.62 12.77
C TRP A 34 -7.57 -8.96 12.96
N PHE A 35 -7.07 -9.98 12.25
CA PHE A 35 -5.67 -10.41 12.35
C PHE A 35 -4.68 -9.39 11.75
N CYS A 36 -5.12 -8.47 10.91
CA CYS A 36 -4.27 -7.41 10.38
C CYS A 36 -3.73 -6.49 11.48
N LYS A 37 -4.40 -6.38 12.64
CA LYS A 37 -3.88 -5.62 13.78
C LYS A 37 -2.56 -6.23 14.30
N ASP A 38 -2.50 -7.55 14.37
CA ASP A 38 -1.30 -8.26 14.80
C ASP A 38 -0.17 -8.11 13.78
N PHE A 39 -0.50 -8.16 12.50
CA PHE A 39 0.44 -7.89 11.43
C PHE A 39 1.04 -6.48 11.55
N PHE A 40 0.23 -5.44 11.64
CA PHE A 40 0.72 -4.05 11.75
C PHE A 40 1.57 -3.82 13.00
N ARG A 41 1.20 -4.42 14.14
CA ARG A 41 2.01 -4.41 15.35
C ARG A 41 3.34 -5.10 15.14
N GLY A 42 3.34 -6.23 14.44
CA GLY A 42 4.54 -7.04 14.22
C GLY A 42 5.57 -6.39 13.29
N ILE A 43 5.12 -5.59 12.32
CA ILE A 43 6.01 -4.91 11.37
C ILE A 43 6.39 -3.48 11.82
N GLU A 44 5.79 -2.97 12.89
CA GLU A 44 6.04 -1.60 13.37
C GLU A 44 7.52 -1.30 13.61
N PRO A 45 8.32 -2.18 14.25
CA PRO A 45 9.73 -1.88 14.54
C PRO A 45 10.61 -1.72 13.29
N THR A 46 10.16 -2.25 12.14
CA THR A 46 10.95 -2.30 10.90
C THR A 46 10.38 -1.47 9.77
N THR A 47 9.26 -0.77 10.00
CA THR A 47 8.57 -0.01 8.96
C THR A 47 8.18 1.39 9.42
N SER A 48 8.21 2.36 8.52
CA SER A 48 7.70 3.69 8.80
C SER A 48 6.18 3.71 8.89
N SER A 49 5.61 4.69 9.60
CA SER A 49 4.14 4.89 9.67
C SER A 49 3.52 5.09 8.27
N ARG A 50 4.22 5.78 7.36
CA ARG A 50 3.78 5.94 5.96
C ARG A 50 3.71 4.62 5.22
N THR A 51 4.70 3.74 5.41
CA THR A 51 4.70 2.39 4.81
C THR A 51 3.51 1.59 5.33
N ARG A 52 3.25 1.61 6.64
CA ARG A 52 2.12 0.91 7.25
C ARG A 52 0.77 1.42 6.73
N ILE A 53 0.60 2.74 6.58
CA ILE A 53 -0.60 3.33 5.97
C ILE A 53 -0.75 2.85 4.52
N GLY A 54 0.33 2.87 3.74
CA GLY A 54 0.33 2.35 2.37
C GLY A 54 -0.10 0.89 2.31
N TYR A 55 0.42 0.06 3.20
CA TYR A 55 0.00 -1.34 3.33
C TYR A 55 -1.47 -1.48 3.74
N GLY A 56 -1.97 -0.60 4.62
CA GLY A 56 -3.38 -0.57 4.98
C GLY A 56 -4.30 -0.39 3.78
N TYR A 57 -3.98 0.57 2.91
CA TYR A 57 -4.72 0.77 1.66
C TYR A 57 -4.58 -0.41 0.70
N ASP A 58 -3.37 -0.96 0.56
CA ASP A 58 -3.12 -2.09 -0.34
C ASP A 58 -3.89 -3.34 0.10
N LEU A 59 -3.97 -3.61 1.41
CA LEU A 59 -4.73 -4.72 1.96
C LEU A 59 -6.25 -4.52 1.81
N ILE A 60 -6.76 -3.30 1.94
CA ILE A 60 -8.18 -3.01 1.66
C ILE A 60 -8.51 -3.37 0.21
N VAL A 61 -7.68 -2.96 -0.76
CA VAL A 61 -7.88 -3.31 -2.18
C VAL A 61 -7.85 -4.82 -2.37
N PHE A 62 -6.91 -5.52 -1.73
CA PHE A 62 -6.79 -6.98 -1.84
C PHE A 62 -8.00 -7.71 -1.27
N PHE A 63 -8.45 -7.38 -0.07
CA PHE A 63 -9.60 -8.05 0.54
C PHE A 63 -10.93 -7.72 -0.16
N ASN A 64 -11.08 -6.51 -0.70
CA ASN A 64 -12.24 -6.17 -1.56
C ASN A 64 -12.21 -7.01 -2.84
N TYR A 65 -11.06 -7.12 -3.51
CA TYR A 65 -10.92 -7.99 -4.67
C TYR A 65 -11.30 -9.44 -4.36
N LEU A 66 -10.81 -9.99 -3.22
CA LEU A 66 -11.17 -11.34 -2.80
C LEU A 66 -12.67 -11.50 -2.54
N LYS A 67 -13.31 -10.50 -1.96
CA LYS A 67 -14.76 -10.52 -1.71
C LYS A 67 -15.56 -10.61 -3.01
N GLU A 68 -15.10 -9.94 -4.06
CA GLU A 68 -15.77 -9.90 -5.35
C GLU A 68 -15.47 -11.13 -6.24
N ASN A 69 -14.28 -11.73 -6.07
CA ASN A 69 -13.77 -12.70 -7.06
C ASN A 69 -13.41 -14.07 -6.47
N ASN A 70 -13.37 -14.23 -5.12
CA ASN A 70 -12.97 -15.51 -4.51
C ASN A 70 -14.12 -16.17 -3.76
N PRO A 71 -14.54 -17.39 -4.14
CA PRO A 71 -15.67 -18.08 -3.52
C PRO A 71 -15.51 -18.35 -2.00
N ASN A 72 -14.26 -18.39 -1.51
CA ASN A 72 -14.00 -18.58 -0.08
C ASN A 72 -14.35 -17.34 0.76
N VAL A 73 -14.55 -16.17 0.12
CA VAL A 73 -14.73 -14.86 0.77
C VAL A 73 -16.05 -14.19 0.39
N GLU A 74 -16.64 -14.52 -0.77
CA GLU A 74 -17.77 -13.83 -1.43
C GLU A 74 -18.89 -13.38 -0.47
N ASP A 75 -19.38 -14.27 0.39
CA ASP A 75 -20.51 -13.98 1.28
C ASP A 75 -20.11 -13.52 2.69
N LYS A 76 -18.85 -13.17 2.90
CA LYS A 76 -18.32 -12.87 4.24
C LYS A 76 -18.02 -11.40 4.43
N GLU A 77 -18.26 -10.93 5.64
CA GLU A 77 -17.76 -9.62 6.07
C GLU A 77 -16.23 -9.65 6.20
N ILE A 78 -15.55 -8.74 5.53
CA ILE A 78 -14.07 -8.68 5.51
C ILE A 78 -13.49 -8.63 6.92
N THR A 79 -14.10 -7.85 7.80
CA THR A 79 -13.63 -7.66 9.18
C THR A 79 -13.72 -8.93 10.04
N SER A 80 -14.59 -9.87 9.68
CA SER A 80 -14.81 -11.14 10.38
C SER A 80 -14.07 -12.33 9.77
N LEU A 81 -13.32 -12.12 8.69
CA LEU A 81 -12.56 -13.19 8.06
C LEU A 81 -11.60 -13.86 9.04
N PRO A 82 -11.59 -15.20 9.11
CA PRO A 82 -10.64 -15.92 9.94
C PRO A 82 -9.25 -15.94 9.28
N LEU A 83 -8.20 -16.13 10.09
CA LEU A 83 -6.82 -16.12 9.61
C LEU A 83 -6.54 -17.23 8.58
N ASP A 84 -7.19 -18.40 8.73
CA ASP A 84 -7.05 -19.54 7.83
C ASP A 84 -7.51 -19.27 6.39
N ILE A 85 -8.17 -18.13 6.15
CA ILE A 85 -8.47 -17.67 4.78
C ILE A 85 -7.18 -17.51 3.97
N LEU A 86 -6.09 -17.11 4.60
CA LEU A 86 -4.80 -16.95 3.92
C LEU A 86 -4.26 -18.27 3.38
N ASP A 87 -4.56 -19.41 4.02
CA ASP A 87 -4.18 -20.74 3.54
C ASP A 87 -5.04 -21.24 2.37
N LYS A 88 -6.20 -20.60 2.13
CA LYS A 88 -7.10 -20.94 1.04
C LYS A 88 -6.83 -20.16 -0.24
N ILE A 89 -6.02 -19.09 -0.14
CA ILE A 89 -5.60 -18.30 -1.29
C ILE A 89 -4.39 -18.98 -1.94
N THR A 90 -4.47 -19.18 -3.24
CA THR A 90 -3.41 -19.81 -4.03
C THR A 90 -2.50 -18.77 -4.69
N ALA A 91 -1.38 -19.21 -5.26
CA ALA A 91 -0.53 -18.35 -6.08
C ALA A 91 -1.28 -17.81 -7.31
N THR A 92 -2.14 -18.63 -7.92
CA THR A 92 -2.97 -18.24 -9.05
C THR A 92 -3.94 -17.11 -8.66
N ASP A 93 -4.60 -17.19 -7.50
CA ASP A 93 -5.47 -16.11 -7.02
C ASP A 93 -4.70 -14.78 -6.89
N ILE A 94 -3.43 -14.84 -6.47
CA ILE A 94 -2.59 -13.64 -6.37
C ILE A 94 -2.19 -13.14 -7.75
N GLU A 95 -1.87 -14.02 -8.70
CA GLU A 95 -1.56 -13.64 -10.09
C GLU A 95 -2.77 -12.98 -10.77
N GLU A 96 -3.97 -13.51 -10.60
CA GLU A 96 -5.22 -12.91 -11.07
C GLU A 96 -5.47 -11.54 -10.42
N TYR A 97 -5.18 -11.42 -9.12
CA TYR A 97 -5.22 -10.11 -8.44
C TYR A 97 -4.24 -9.11 -9.05
N LEU A 98 -3.01 -9.52 -9.39
CA LEU A 98 -2.05 -8.61 -10.04
C LEU A 98 -2.52 -8.19 -11.43
N GLU A 99 -3.23 -9.05 -12.16
CA GLU A 99 -3.84 -8.70 -13.42
C GLU A 99 -4.99 -7.70 -13.24
N TYR A 100 -5.89 -7.93 -12.30
CA TYR A 100 -6.96 -7.03 -11.91
C TYR A 100 -6.43 -5.62 -11.57
N LEU A 101 -5.30 -5.52 -10.89
CA LEU A 101 -4.71 -4.25 -10.50
C LEU A 101 -4.32 -3.35 -11.67
N LYS A 102 -4.12 -3.87 -12.88
CA LYS A 102 -3.79 -3.05 -14.05
C LYS A 102 -4.87 -2.01 -14.32
N TYR A 103 -6.13 -2.40 -14.14
CA TYR A 103 -7.29 -1.52 -14.22
C TYR A 103 -8.43 -2.09 -13.37
N TYR A 104 -8.96 -1.30 -12.46
CA TYR A 104 -10.16 -1.64 -11.70
C TYR A 104 -10.96 -0.40 -11.33
N VAL A 105 -12.24 -0.60 -11.00
CA VAL A 105 -13.15 0.44 -10.54
C VAL A 105 -13.57 0.10 -9.13
N THR A 106 -13.51 1.08 -8.21
CA THR A 106 -13.98 0.92 -6.83
C THR A 106 -15.50 1.09 -6.74
N GLU A 107 -16.11 0.62 -5.64
CA GLU A 107 -17.57 0.70 -5.42
C GLU A 107 -18.13 2.13 -5.57
N ASP A 108 -17.33 3.15 -5.25
CA ASP A 108 -17.66 4.58 -5.45
C ASP A 108 -17.51 5.05 -6.91
N GLY A 109 -17.25 4.14 -7.84
CA GLY A 109 -17.12 4.42 -9.26
C GLY A 109 -15.80 5.03 -9.69
N LYS A 110 -14.80 5.08 -8.80
CA LYS A 110 -13.49 5.64 -9.11
C LYS A 110 -12.61 4.64 -9.85
N GLU A 111 -12.11 5.06 -11.01
CA GLU A 111 -11.20 4.26 -11.82
C GLU A 111 -9.75 4.32 -11.29
N HIS A 112 -9.09 3.19 -11.30
CA HIS A 112 -7.69 3.04 -10.88
C HIS A 112 -6.89 2.30 -11.94
N ILE A 113 -5.75 2.86 -12.32
CA ILE A 113 -4.76 2.26 -13.20
C ILE A 113 -3.45 2.15 -12.44
N ASN A 114 -2.94 0.94 -12.26
CA ASN A 114 -1.63 0.74 -11.67
C ASN A 114 -0.60 0.37 -12.74
N LYS A 115 0.51 1.11 -12.74
CA LYS A 115 1.71 0.75 -13.49
C LYS A 115 2.55 -0.25 -12.68
N GLU A 116 3.61 -0.79 -13.28
CA GLU A 116 4.45 -1.83 -12.68
C GLU A 116 4.87 -1.53 -11.23
N ARG A 117 5.30 -0.31 -10.94
CA ARG A 117 5.70 0.10 -9.57
C ARG A 117 4.56 -0.01 -8.55
N GLY A 118 3.35 0.35 -8.96
CA GLY A 118 2.16 0.23 -8.10
C GLY A 118 1.80 -1.23 -7.81
N ILE A 119 1.87 -2.08 -8.84
CA ILE A 119 1.62 -3.52 -8.72
C ILE A 119 2.71 -4.19 -7.86
N MET A 120 3.99 -3.84 -8.10
CA MET A 120 5.11 -4.34 -7.28
C MET A 120 4.95 -4.00 -5.80
N ARG A 121 4.54 -2.76 -5.48
CA ARG A 121 4.32 -2.35 -4.09
C ARG A 121 3.23 -3.18 -3.43
N LYS A 122 2.12 -3.43 -4.12
CA LYS A 122 1.01 -4.24 -3.62
C LYS A 122 1.41 -5.71 -3.42
N LEU A 123 2.18 -6.28 -4.35
CA LEU A 123 2.74 -7.62 -4.15
C LEU A 123 3.74 -7.67 -3.00
N ALA A 124 4.58 -6.64 -2.82
CA ALA A 124 5.49 -6.55 -1.68
C ALA A 124 4.74 -6.50 -0.34
N CYS A 125 3.60 -5.80 -0.29
CA CYS A 125 2.71 -5.80 0.87
C CYS A 125 2.20 -7.22 1.19
N LEU A 126 1.68 -7.95 0.20
CA LEU A 126 1.21 -9.33 0.38
C LEU A 126 2.34 -10.27 0.82
N ARG A 127 3.52 -10.15 0.21
CA ARG A 127 4.69 -10.94 0.63
C ARG A 127 5.07 -10.68 2.09
N THR A 128 4.98 -9.44 2.54
CA THR A 128 5.26 -9.08 3.93
C THR A 128 4.20 -9.67 4.87
N LEU A 129 2.91 -9.60 4.49
CA LEU A 129 1.80 -10.18 5.25
C LEU A 129 1.97 -11.70 5.42
N TYR A 130 2.13 -12.42 4.31
CA TYR A 130 2.30 -13.87 4.31
C TYR A 130 3.56 -14.29 5.05
N LYS A 131 4.68 -13.62 4.82
CA LYS A 131 5.94 -13.88 5.53
C LYS A 131 5.79 -13.72 7.04
N TYR A 132 5.06 -12.70 7.49
CA TYR A 132 4.84 -12.45 8.92
C TYR A 132 4.11 -13.62 9.58
N PHE A 133 2.97 -14.05 9.04
CA PHE A 133 2.17 -15.12 9.61
C PHE A 133 2.80 -16.50 9.42
N TYR A 134 3.42 -16.73 8.26
CA TYR A 134 4.11 -17.98 7.97
C TYR A 134 5.32 -18.20 8.90
N LYS A 135 6.13 -17.16 9.12
CA LYS A 135 7.27 -17.24 10.05
C LYS A 135 6.84 -17.50 11.50
N LYS A 136 5.65 -17.11 11.87
CA LYS A 136 5.05 -17.38 13.19
C LYS A 136 4.28 -18.69 13.25
N GLU A 137 4.33 -19.50 12.20
CA GLU A 137 3.63 -20.77 12.09
C GLU A 137 2.10 -20.66 12.31
N MET A 138 1.55 -19.46 12.06
CA MET A 138 0.12 -19.17 12.20
C MET A 138 -0.68 -19.54 10.95
N ILE A 139 0.00 -19.68 9.82
CA ILE A 139 -0.50 -20.20 8.54
C ILE A 139 0.46 -21.26 8.00
N LYS A 140 -0.06 -22.14 7.14
CA LYS A 140 0.68 -23.30 6.61
C LYS A 140 1.32 -23.04 5.25
N THR A 141 0.83 -22.04 4.51
CA THR A 141 1.24 -21.76 3.14
C THR A 141 1.73 -20.32 2.98
N ASN A 142 2.56 -20.08 1.97
CA ASN A 142 3.01 -18.75 1.59
C ASN A 142 3.01 -18.60 0.06
N PRO A 143 1.81 -18.51 -0.55
CA PRO A 143 1.68 -18.41 -2.01
C PRO A 143 2.31 -17.14 -2.59
N ALA A 144 2.34 -16.05 -1.84
CA ALA A 144 2.93 -14.79 -2.30
C ALA A 144 4.45 -14.87 -2.56
N SER A 145 5.14 -15.86 -1.98
CA SER A 145 6.58 -16.04 -2.17
C SER A 145 6.95 -16.56 -3.55
N ILE A 146 6.08 -17.32 -4.19
CA ILE A 146 6.32 -17.96 -5.50
C ILE A 146 5.80 -17.13 -6.68
N VAL A 147 4.93 -16.17 -6.46
CA VAL A 147 4.45 -15.24 -7.50
C VAL A 147 5.60 -14.35 -7.97
N SER A 148 5.81 -14.26 -9.28
CA SER A 148 6.88 -13.45 -9.85
C SER A 148 6.63 -11.95 -9.71
N MET A 149 7.70 -11.19 -9.43
CA MET A 149 7.62 -9.72 -9.46
C MET A 149 7.50 -9.22 -10.90
N PRO A 150 6.60 -8.27 -11.20
CA PRO A 150 6.60 -7.58 -12.48
C PRO A 150 7.96 -6.93 -12.76
N LYS A 151 8.46 -7.04 -13.99
CA LYS A 151 9.67 -6.32 -14.40
C LYS A 151 9.33 -4.85 -14.59
N ILE A 152 10.15 -3.97 -14.04
CA ILE A 152 10.07 -2.55 -14.33
C ILE A 152 10.74 -2.33 -15.68
N HIS A 153 9.98 -1.84 -16.66
CA HIS A 153 10.56 -1.28 -17.87
C HIS A 153 11.01 0.14 -17.52
N GLU A 154 12.29 0.32 -17.29
CA GLU A 154 12.87 1.65 -17.13
C GLU A 154 12.64 2.42 -18.44
N LYS A 155 11.97 3.59 -18.33
CA LYS A 155 12.01 4.55 -19.42
C LYS A 155 13.48 4.96 -19.57
N GLU A 156 14.03 4.84 -20.77
CA GLU A 156 15.28 5.51 -21.09
C GLU A 156 15.16 6.96 -20.62
N ILE A 157 16.02 7.34 -19.68
CA ILE A 157 16.17 8.73 -19.31
C ILE A 157 16.87 9.34 -20.51
N ILE A 158 16.10 10.04 -21.36
CA ILE A 158 16.65 10.91 -22.40
C ILE A 158 17.42 11.99 -21.64
N ARG A 159 18.71 11.77 -21.49
CA ARG A 159 19.62 12.82 -21.00
C ARG A 159 19.80 13.77 -22.18
N LEU A 160 19.39 15.00 -21.99
CA LEU A 160 19.73 16.07 -22.93
C LEU A 160 21.26 16.12 -23.02
N ASP A 161 21.78 16.03 -24.21
CA ASP A 161 23.20 16.23 -24.47
C ASP A 161 23.58 17.69 -24.15
N ALA A 162 24.85 17.93 -23.85
CA ALA A 162 25.33 19.28 -23.50
C ALA A 162 24.99 20.32 -24.59
N ASP A 163 24.98 19.89 -25.84
CA ASP A 163 24.62 20.74 -26.99
C ASP A 163 23.11 21.04 -27.03
N GLU A 164 22.25 20.11 -26.62
CA GLU A 164 20.79 20.31 -26.52
C GLU A 164 20.43 21.27 -25.37
N VAL A 165 21.18 21.18 -24.25
CA VAL A 165 21.01 22.13 -23.13
C VAL A 165 21.48 23.52 -23.54
N GLY A 166 22.58 23.63 -24.31
CA GLY A 166 23.07 24.91 -24.87
C GLY A 166 22.03 25.58 -25.76
N ASN A 167 21.45 24.82 -26.68
CA ASN A 167 20.40 25.35 -27.60
C ASN A 167 19.14 25.80 -26.85
N LEU A 168 18.71 25.05 -25.79
CA LEU A 168 17.57 25.45 -24.95
C LEU A 168 17.84 26.77 -24.18
N LEU A 169 19.07 26.96 -23.70
CA LEU A 169 19.47 28.19 -23.00
C LEU A 169 19.54 29.39 -23.96
N ASP A 170 20.04 29.16 -25.18
CA ASP A 170 20.12 30.19 -26.22
C ASP A 170 18.72 30.63 -26.72
N GLU A 171 17.74 29.72 -26.80
CA GLU A 171 16.34 30.06 -27.11
C GLU A 171 15.66 30.86 -26.01
N VAL A 172 15.98 30.64 -24.75
CA VAL A 172 15.44 31.40 -23.61
C VAL A 172 16.02 32.81 -23.57
N ASP A 173 17.30 32.99 -23.94
CA ASP A 173 17.99 34.28 -23.89
C ASP A 173 17.60 35.22 -25.08
N THR A 174 17.03 34.66 -26.16
CA THR A 174 16.51 35.44 -27.31
C THR A 174 15.07 35.92 -27.13
N GLY A 175 14.38 35.49 -26.06
CA GLY A 175 12.97 35.85 -25.76
C GLY A 175 12.75 37.22 -25.11
N ASP A 176 13.77 37.90 -24.63
CA ASP A 176 13.66 39.18 -23.88
C ASP A 176 14.35 40.36 -24.61
N LYS A 177 13.83 40.71 -25.80
CA LYS A 177 14.06 41.99 -26.44
C LYS A 177 12.74 42.56 -26.95
N LEU A 178 12.05 43.22 -26.04
CA LEU A 178 11.13 44.33 -26.32
C LEU A 178 11.48 45.52 -25.46
#